data_d20ed456fc7f0a17590113bc497e8c97
#
_entry.id   d20ed456fc7f0a17590113bc497e8c97
#
_cell.length_a   1.000
_cell.length_b   1.000
_cell.length_c   1.000
_cell.angle_alpha   90.00
_cell.angle_beta   90.00
_cell.angle_gamma   90.00
#
_symmetry.space_group_name_H-M   'P 1'
#
loop_
_entity.id
_entity.type
_entity.pdbx_description
1 polymer ?
#
loop_
_entity_poly.entity_id
_entity_poly.type
_entity_poly.pdbx_seq_one_letter_code
_entity_poly.pdbx_strand_id
1 'polypeptide(L)'
;MRAIPLPDELMDALQKLRRDDDCFFLSGSAEQFVEPRTMEYRFKAAIRACGISNASFHTCRHSFATRCVELGFDVKTLSEILGHASVNITMNRYVHPSMEFKRENMNRLTSLFPK
;
A
#
# COMPACT_ATOMS: atom_id res chain seq x y z
N MET A 1 6.87 12.05 11.41
CA MET A 1 5.98 10.87 11.64
C MET A 1 4.74 11.03 10.80
N ARG A 2 4.28 9.98 10.15
CA ARG A 2 3.04 10.00 9.37
C ARG A 2 2.11 8.89 9.87
N ALA A 3 0.81 9.16 9.82
CA ALA A 3 -0.22 8.20 10.15
C ALA A 3 -0.84 7.67 8.86
N ILE A 4 -1.01 6.37 8.79
CA ILE A 4 -1.63 5.71 7.65
C ILE A 4 -2.85 4.96 8.17
N PRO A 5 -4.07 5.27 7.68
CA PRO A 5 -5.25 4.52 8.06
C PRO A 5 -5.20 3.12 7.46
N LEU A 6 -5.77 2.16 8.14
CA LEU A 6 -5.81 0.78 7.70
C LEU A 6 -7.26 0.38 7.38
N PRO A 7 -7.46 -0.52 6.40
CA PRO A 7 -8.79 -1.08 6.16
C PRO A 7 -9.33 -1.76 7.41
N ASP A 8 -10.65 -1.70 7.61
CA ASP A 8 -11.30 -2.23 8.81
C ASP A 8 -10.98 -3.72 9.03
N GLU A 9 -10.97 -4.52 7.98
CA GLU A 9 -10.64 -5.94 8.08
C GLU A 9 -9.22 -6.17 8.58
N LEU A 10 -8.27 -5.35 8.13
CA LEU A 10 -6.90 -5.43 8.59
C LEU A 10 -6.78 -4.97 10.05
N MET A 11 -7.50 -3.91 10.42
CA MET A 11 -7.56 -3.46 11.82
C MET A 11 -8.07 -4.55 12.73
N ASP A 12 -9.14 -5.24 12.34
CA ASP A 12 -9.70 -6.33 13.13
C ASP A 12 -8.69 -7.48 13.30
N ALA A 13 -7.98 -7.83 12.23
CA ALA A 13 -6.96 -8.87 12.29
C ALA A 13 -5.81 -8.48 13.22
N LEU A 14 -5.37 -7.23 13.15
CA LEU A 14 -4.26 -6.74 13.98
C LEU A 14 -4.67 -6.62 15.45
N GLN A 15 -5.92 -6.25 15.74
CA GLN A 15 -6.42 -6.18 17.11
C GLN A 15 -6.34 -7.54 17.82
N LYS A 16 -6.57 -8.62 17.10
CA LYS A 16 -6.46 -9.98 17.65
C LYS A 16 -5.02 -10.35 18.02
N LEU A 17 -4.05 -9.69 17.40
CA LEU A 17 -2.62 -9.90 17.65
C LEU A 17 -2.06 -8.87 18.62
N ARG A 18 -2.90 -7.96 19.12
CA ARG A 18 -2.45 -6.89 19.99
C ARG A 18 -1.84 -7.43 21.28
N ARG A 19 -0.74 -6.82 21.65
CA ARG A 19 -0.04 -7.08 22.93
C ARG A 19 -0.14 -5.84 23.80
N ASP A 20 0.62 -5.80 24.88
CA ASP A 20 0.68 -4.64 25.76
C ASP A 20 1.06 -3.37 24.98
N ASP A 21 0.46 -2.24 25.35
CA ASP A 21 0.67 -0.97 24.64
C ASP A 21 2.12 -0.49 24.63
N ASP A 22 2.92 -0.91 25.62
CA ASP A 22 4.32 -0.53 25.73
C ASP A 22 5.27 -1.43 24.92
N CYS A 23 4.75 -2.41 24.20
CA CYS A 23 5.55 -3.37 23.45
C CYS A 23 5.60 -3.05 21.97
N PHE A 24 6.75 -3.35 21.34
CA PHE A 24 6.83 -3.36 19.89
C PHE A 24 5.94 -4.47 19.33
N PHE A 25 5.14 -4.17 18.34
CA PHE A 25 4.12 -5.06 17.83
C PHE A 25 4.69 -6.40 17.34
N LEU A 26 5.78 -6.36 16.57
CA LEU A 26 6.34 -7.56 15.94
C LEU A 26 7.14 -8.43 16.89
N SER A 27 7.85 -7.84 17.83
CA SER A 27 8.70 -8.60 18.77
C SER A 27 7.95 -8.99 20.04
N GLY A 28 6.94 -8.22 20.42
CA GLY A 28 6.26 -8.38 21.70
C GLY A 28 7.12 -7.97 22.90
N SER A 29 8.23 -7.27 22.68
CA SER A 29 9.15 -6.80 23.71
C SER A 29 9.00 -5.30 23.88
N ALA A 30 9.13 -4.79 25.11
CA ALA A 30 9.17 -3.36 25.38
C ALA A 30 10.53 -2.74 25.06
N GLU A 31 11.57 -3.55 24.99
CA GLU A 31 12.95 -3.08 24.88
C GLU A 31 13.56 -3.32 23.50
N GLN A 32 13.17 -4.40 22.83
CA GLN A 32 13.76 -4.80 21.56
C GLN A 32 12.75 -4.82 20.43
N PHE A 33 13.07 -4.15 19.34
CA PHE A 33 12.31 -4.27 18.10
C PHE A 33 12.91 -5.35 17.19
N VAL A 34 12.12 -5.83 16.23
CA VAL A 34 12.62 -6.75 15.20
C VAL A 34 13.37 -5.91 14.16
N GLU A 35 14.63 -6.25 13.92
CA GLU A 35 15.43 -5.54 12.94
C GLU A 35 14.91 -5.77 11.52
N PRO A 36 14.97 -4.74 10.64
CA PRO A 36 14.53 -4.86 9.25
C PRO A 36 15.16 -6.04 8.51
N ARG A 37 16.44 -6.29 8.74
CA ARG A 37 17.16 -7.41 8.12
C ARG A 37 16.56 -8.77 8.50
N THR A 38 16.15 -8.93 9.75
CA THR A 38 15.48 -10.14 10.23
C THR A 38 14.14 -10.32 9.55
N MET A 39 13.38 -9.24 9.38
CA MET A 39 12.09 -9.29 8.69
C MET A 39 12.26 -9.64 7.21
N GLU A 40 13.25 -9.07 6.56
CA GLU A 40 13.56 -9.43 5.17
C GLU A 40 13.89 -10.90 5.02
N TYR A 41 14.69 -11.43 5.92
CA TYR A 41 15.06 -12.85 5.92
C TYR A 41 13.82 -13.74 6.10
N ARG A 42 12.98 -13.41 7.07
CA ARG A 42 11.73 -14.15 7.33
C ARG A 42 10.78 -14.07 6.14
N PHE A 43 10.67 -12.90 5.52
CA PHE A 43 9.85 -12.71 4.34
C PHE A 43 10.33 -13.57 3.18
N LYS A 44 11.63 -13.57 2.90
CA LYS A 44 12.21 -14.39 1.84
C LYS A 44 11.97 -15.88 2.08
N ALA A 45 12.08 -16.33 3.32
CA ALA A 45 11.79 -17.73 3.67
C ALA A 45 10.31 -18.06 3.42
N ALA A 46 9.40 -17.17 3.80
CA ALA A 46 7.96 -17.36 3.62
C ALA A 46 7.57 -17.42 2.14
N ILE A 47 8.06 -16.49 1.33
CA ILE A 47 7.73 -16.48 -0.11
C ILE A 47 8.33 -17.69 -0.83
N ARG A 48 9.51 -18.12 -0.42
CA ARG A 48 10.14 -19.31 -0.99
C ARG A 48 9.32 -20.56 -0.68
N ALA A 49 8.78 -20.66 0.53
CA ALA A 49 7.88 -21.74 0.91
C ALA A 49 6.59 -21.76 0.09
N CYS A 50 6.16 -20.59 -0.42
CA CYS A 50 5.00 -20.47 -1.30
C CYS A 50 5.33 -20.67 -2.78
N GLY A 51 6.58 -21.00 -3.11
CA GLY A 51 7.00 -21.19 -4.50
C GLY A 51 7.20 -19.89 -5.28
N ILE A 52 7.29 -18.76 -4.60
CA ILE A 52 7.51 -17.45 -5.22
C ILE A 52 9.01 -17.15 -5.18
N SER A 53 9.54 -16.68 -6.31
CA SER A 53 10.93 -16.25 -6.41
C SER A 53 11.01 -14.76 -6.73
N ASN A 54 12.13 -14.14 -6.39
CA ASN A 54 12.45 -12.76 -6.76
C ASN A 54 11.46 -11.69 -6.27
N ALA A 55 10.83 -11.93 -5.11
CA ALA A 55 9.99 -10.93 -4.46
C ALA A 55 10.67 -10.36 -3.21
N SER A 56 10.37 -9.09 -2.91
CA SER A 56 10.87 -8.39 -1.74
C SER A 56 9.75 -7.54 -1.14
N PHE A 57 10.01 -6.88 -0.02
CA PHE A 57 9.06 -5.90 0.52
C PHE A 57 8.77 -4.79 -0.48
N HIS A 58 9.77 -4.41 -1.25
CA HIS A 58 9.58 -3.39 -2.30
C HIS A 58 8.61 -3.88 -3.38
N THR A 59 8.63 -5.17 -3.70
CA THR A 59 7.66 -5.81 -4.60
C THR A 59 6.24 -5.70 -4.04
N CYS A 60 6.06 -5.93 -2.74
CA CYS A 60 4.77 -5.77 -2.08
C CYS A 60 4.27 -4.33 -2.17
N ARG A 61 5.16 -3.37 -1.92
CA ARG A 61 4.83 -1.94 -2.03
C ARG A 61 4.38 -1.58 -3.45
N HIS A 62 5.10 -2.07 -4.45
CA HIS A 62 4.78 -1.83 -5.86
C HIS A 62 3.43 -2.46 -6.23
N SER A 63 3.18 -3.69 -5.82
CA SER A 63 1.90 -4.38 -6.05
C SER A 63 0.74 -3.65 -5.40
N PHE A 64 0.93 -3.19 -4.17
CA PHE A 64 -0.07 -2.39 -3.45
C PHE A 64 -0.42 -1.13 -4.23
N ALA A 65 0.60 -0.37 -4.64
CA ALA A 65 0.39 0.88 -5.36
C ALA A 65 -0.33 0.65 -6.70
N THR A 66 0.05 -0.39 -7.42
CA THR A 66 -0.59 -0.75 -8.70
C THR A 66 -2.06 -1.09 -8.49
N ARG A 67 -2.39 -1.87 -7.46
CA ARG A 67 -3.77 -2.21 -7.12
C ARG A 67 -4.58 -0.99 -6.75
N CYS A 68 -3.99 -0.07 -5.98
CA CYS A 68 -4.67 1.18 -5.61
C CYS A 68 -5.03 2.00 -6.84
N VAL A 69 -4.12 2.10 -7.80
CA VAL A 69 -4.38 2.81 -9.06
C VAL A 69 -5.50 2.14 -9.84
N GLU A 70 -5.48 0.81 -9.94
CA GLU A 70 -6.54 0.04 -10.62
C GLU A 70 -7.91 0.24 -9.97
N LEU A 71 -7.94 0.40 -8.64
CA LEU A 71 -9.17 0.62 -7.88
C LEU A 71 -9.65 2.08 -7.93
N GLY A 72 -8.89 2.95 -8.57
CA GLY A 72 -9.27 4.36 -8.75
C GLY A 72 -8.89 5.28 -7.60
N PHE A 73 -7.86 4.91 -6.82
CA PHE A 73 -7.35 5.80 -5.77
C PHE A 73 -6.90 7.13 -6.36
N ASP A 74 -7.20 8.20 -5.63
CA ASP A 74 -6.66 9.51 -5.95
C ASP A 74 -5.13 9.48 -5.83
N VAL A 75 -4.44 10.00 -6.84
CA VAL A 75 -2.97 9.94 -6.92
C VAL A 75 -2.31 10.67 -5.76
N LYS A 76 -2.85 11.81 -5.37
CA LYS A 76 -2.32 12.57 -4.23
C LYS A 76 -2.44 11.77 -2.93
N THR A 77 -3.60 11.17 -2.71
CA THR A 77 -3.85 10.32 -1.54
C THR A 77 -2.88 9.15 -1.52
N LEU A 78 -2.71 8.46 -2.65
CA LEU A 78 -1.77 7.34 -2.76
C LEU A 78 -0.34 7.79 -2.50
N SER A 79 0.06 8.94 -3.03
CA SER A 79 1.39 9.50 -2.80
C SER A 79 1.65 9.73 -1.31
N GLU A 80 0.68 10.27 -0.59
CA GLU A 80 0.79 10.51 0.84
C GLU A 80 0.88 9.20 1.63
N ILE A 81 0.09 8.20 1.27
CA ILE A 81 0.14 6.86 1.90
C ILE A 81 1.52 6.23 1.70
N LEU A 82 2.06 6.31 0.48
CA LEU A 82 3.37 5.76 0.16
C LEU A 82 4.52 6.58 0.74
N GLY A 83 4.27 7.83 1.12
CA GLY A 83 5.29 8.72 1.66
C GLY A 83 6.25 9.25 0.62
N HIS A 84 5.81 9.39 -0.64
CA HIS A 84 6.60 10.01 -1.68
C HIS A 84 6.77 11.52 -1.41
N ALA A 85 7.95 12.04 -1.67
CA ALA A 85 8.22 13.48 -1.50
C ALA A 85 7.42 14.35 -2.45
N SER A 86 6.99 13.79 -3.59
CA SER A 86 6.26 14.51 -4.63
C SER A 86 5.22 13.58 -5.27
N VAL A 87 4.06 14.13 -5.61
CA VAL A 87 3.01 13.43 -6.37
C VAL A 87 3.54 12.94 -7.72
N ASN A 88 4.49 13.68 -8.32
CA ASN A 88 5.07 13.30 -9.61
C ASN A 88 5.74 11.93 -9.58
N ILE A 89 6.32 11.55 -8.46
CA ILE A 89 6.93 10.21 -8.30
C ILE A 89 5.88 9.12 -8.49
N THR A 90 4.73 9.29 -7.82
CA THR A 90 3.62 8.33 -7.94
C THR A 90 3.04 8.33 -9.35
N MET A 91 2.81 9.50 -9.92
CA MET A 91 2.26 9.63 -11.28
C MET A 91 3.15 8.94 -12.31
N ASN A 92 4.45 9.19 -12.25
CA ASN A 92 5.38 8.65 -13.24
C ASN A 92 5.53 7.13 -13.15
N ARG A 93 5.40 6.57 -11.95
CA ARG A 93 5.58 5.13 -11.73
C ARG A 93 4.33 4.30 -11.96
N TYR A 94 3.15 4.83 -11.59
CA TYR A 94 1.95 4.01 -11.48
C TYR A 94 0.78 4.51 -12.34
N VAL A 95 0.79 5.75 -12.77
CA VAL A 95 -0.35 6.33 -13.49
C VAL A 95 -0.03 6.51 -14.96
N HIS A 96 -0.65 5.69 -15.79
CA HIS A 96 -0.51 5.73 -17.26
C HIS A 96 -1.89 5.61 -17.88
N PRO A 97 -2.68 6.73 -17.89
CA PRO A 97 -4.05 6.68 -18.35
C PRO A 97 -4.15 6.32 -19.83
N SER A 98 -4.96 5.31 -20.14
CA SER A 98 -5.27 4.92 -21.51
C SER A 98 -6.23 5.91 -22.15
N MET A 99 -6.35 5.86 -23.48
CA MET A 99 -7.35 6.66 -24.20
C MET A 99 -8.77 6.31 -23.75
N GLU A 100 -9.02 5.03 -23.50
CA GLU A 100 -10.32 4.57 -23.01
C GLU A 100 -10.65 5.17 -21.63
N PHE A 101 -9.69 5.18 -20.71
CA PHE A 101 -9.86 5.78 -19.39
C PHE A 101 -10.14 7.28 -19.49
N LYS A 102 -9.43 7.98 -20.39
CA LYS A 102 -9.68 9.40 -20.65
C LYS A 102 -11.11 9.63 -21.15
N ARG A 103 -11.58 8.77 -22.04
CA ARG A 103 -12.95 8.82 -22.58
C ARG A 103 -13.98 8.61 -21.49
N GLU A 104 -13.79 7.62 -20.64
CA GLU A 104 -14.69 7.36 -19.51
C GLU A 104 -14.80 8.57 -18.60
N ASN A 105 -13.66 9.19 -18.27
CA ASN A 105 -13.64 10.39 -17.45
C ASN A 105 -14.37 11.56 -18.12
N MET A 106 -14.16 11.75 -19.42
CA MET A 106 -14.87 12.80 -20.17
C MET A 106 -16.38 12.56 -20.19
N ASN A 107 -16.80 11.31 -20.30
CA ASN A 107 -18.21 10.95 -20.30
C ASN A 107 -18.91 11.25 -18.97
N ARG A 108 -18.18 11.36 -17.88
CA ARG A 108 -18.74 11.78 -16.59
C ARG A 108 -19.33 13.19 -16.65
N LEU A 109 -18.83 14.02 -17.56
CA LEU A 109 -19.36 15.38 -17.74
C LEU A 109 -20.79 15.40 -18.29
N THR A 110 -21.23 14.28 -18.87
CA THR A 110 -22.58 14.17 -19.43
C THR A 110 -23.67 14.48 -18.38
N SER A 111 -23.41 14.15 -17.13
CA SER A 111 -24.36 14.41 -16.04
C SER A 111 -24.59 15.90 -15.79
N LEU A 112 -23.69 16.77 -16.27
CA LEU A 112 -23.81 18.22 -16.13
C LEU A 112 -24.63 18.85 -17.23
N PHE A 113 -24.91 18.14 -18.33
CA PHE A 113 -25.65 18.69 -19.46
C PHE A 113 -27.14 18.51 -19.24
N PRO A 114 -27.95 19.57 -19.48
CA PRO A 114 -29.38 19.43 -19.38
C PRO A 114 -29.94 18.52 -20.49
N LYS A 115 -30.94 17.73 -20.11
CA LYS A 115 -31.63 16.86 -21.07
C LYS A 115 -32.70 17.64 -21.83
#